data_fd5d1dc569b152bda65e65ec360de84e
#
_entry.id   fd5d1dc569b152bda65e65ec360de84e
#
_cell.length_a   1.000
_cell.length_b   1.000
_cell.length_c   1.000
_cell.angle_alpha   90.00
_cell.angle_beta   90.00
_cell.angle_gamma   90.00
#
_symmetry.space_group_name_H-M   'P 1'
#
loop_
_entity.id
_entity.type
_entity.pdbx_description
1 polymer ?
#
loop_
_entity_poly.entity_id
_entity_poly.type
_entity_poly.pdbx_seq_one_letter_code
_entity_poly.pdbx_strand_id
1 'polypeptide(L)'
;ISRMYYYYSDPKEIDYVVIRIKSKFFRLQRMIYFLILIMSIGLNSFYVVRTFNKNPFESIAIFHETKITAHRGSSIKAPENTMAAFELAVENMTDFIELDVQLTSDNVPVIMHDRSLYRTTGVNAKVSELTYSQIRELDAGSYFGKEFAGEKVPSLEEVLRFVKGKARLNIELKSGDTVYTADKVAELIQKYDMQNDC
;
A
#
# COMPACT_ATOMS: atom_id res chain seq x y z
N ILE A 1 -30.48 53.91 -37.55
CA ILE A 1 -31.89 53.44 -37.65
C ILE A 1 -32.80 54.58 -38.13
N SER A 2 -32.59 55.84 -37.71
CA SER A 2 -33.45 57.01 -38.07
C SER A 2 -33.36 57.48 -39.53
N ARG A 3 -32.28 57.16 -40.26
CA ARG A 3 -32.13 57.53 -41.68
C ARG A 3 -32.84 56.65 -42.70
N MET A 4 -33.27 55.44 -42.29
CA MET A 4 -33.96 54.50 -43.18
C MET A 4 -35.47 54.78 -43.32
N TYR A 5 -36.06 55.57 -42.40
CA TYR A 5 -37.49 55.87 -42.39
C TYR A 5 -37.96 56.85 -43.44
N TYR A 6 -37.03 57.63 -44.06
CA TYR A 6 -37.41 58.69 -45.00
C TYR A 6 -37.51 58.22 -46.47
N TYR A 7 -37.25 56.97 -46.80
CA TYR A 7 -37.22 56.49 -48.19
C TYR A 7 -38.40 55.64 -48.62
N TYR A 8 -39.31 55.26 -47.67
CA TYR A 8 -40.49 54.47 -48.01
C TYR A 8 -41.75 55.34 -47.89
N SER A 9 -42.44 55.55 -49.01
CA SER A 9 -43.66 56.35 -49.08
C SER A 9 -44.94 55.61 -48.71
N ASP A 10 -44.88 54.32 -48.46
CA ASP A 10 -46.05 53.45 -48.07
C ASP A 10 -45.85 52.82 -46.73
N PRO A 11 -46.65 53.14 -45.69
CA PRO A 11 -46.57 52.51 -44.35
C PRO A 11 -46.69 51.01 -44.36
N LYS A 12 -47.39 50.43 -45.30
CA LYS A 12 -47.57 48.94 -45.39
C LYS A 12 -46.28 48.24 -45.83
N GLU A 13 -45.43 48.85 -46.64
CA GLU A 13 -44.15 48.31 -47.08
C GLU A 13 -43.15 48.28 -45.92
N ILE A 14 -43.15 49.30 -45.08
CA ILE A 14 -42.31 49.37 -43.90
C ILE A 14 -42.62 48.29 -42.92
N ASP A 15 -43.90 48.01 -42.66
CA ASP A 15 -44.32 46.92 -41.78
C ASP A 15 -43.87 45.54 -42.31
N TYR A 16 -43.95 45.32 -43.60
CA TYR A 16 -43.50 44.06 -44.24
C TYR A 16 -41.98 43.85 -44.08
N VAL A 17 -41.19 44.89 -44.26
CA VAL A 17 -39.72 44.81 -44.12
C VAL A 17 -39.34 44.59 -42.67
N VAL A 18 -39.95 45.29 -41.72
CA VAL A 18 -39.70 45.11 -40.26
C VAL A 18 -40.08 43.72 -39.80
N ILE A 19 -41.22 43.18 -40.22
CA ILE A 19 -41.66 41.80 -39.88
C ILE A 19 -40.69 40.76 -40.47
N ARG A 20 -40.20 40.97 -41.69
CA ARG A 20 -39.27 40.06 -42.37
C ARG A 20 -37.90 40.06 -41.71
N ILE A 21 -37.37 41.18 -41.24
CA ILE A 21 -36.11 41.31 -40.50
C ILE A 21 -36.27 40.65 -39.11
N LYS A 22 -37.33 40.95 -38.37
CA LYS A 22 -37.62 40.31 -37.10
C LYS A 22 -37.71 38.79 -37.24
N SER A 23 -38.40 38.25 -38.22
CA SER A 23 -38.55 36.83 -38.45
C SER A 23 -37.21 36.11 -38.74
N LYS A 24 -36.32 36.75 -39.53
CA LYS A 24 -34.98 36.22 -39.79
C LYS A 24 -34.11 36.25 -38.55
N PHE A 25 -34.18 37.34 -37.77
CA PHE A 25 -33.47 37.46 -36.51
C PHE A 25 -33.88 36.40 -35.50
N PHE A 26 -35.17 36.14 -35.31
CA PHE A 26 -35.68 35.10 -34.45
C PHE A 26 -35.31 33.69 -34.93
N ARG A 27 -35.25 33.45 -36.25
CA ARG A 27 -34.78 32.15 -36.78
C ARG A 27 -33.28 31.95 -36.50
N LEU A 28 -32.48 32.99 -36.68
CA LEU A 28 -31.06 32.95 -36.39
C LEU A 28 -30.80 32.72 -34.89
N GLN A 29 -31.51 33.43 -34.02
CA GLN A 29 -31.42 33.19 -32.57
C GLN A 29 -31.78 31.73 -32.19
N ARG A 30 -32.88 31.20 -32.71
CA ARG A 30 -33.27 29.81 -32.45
C ARG A 30 -32.20 28.83 -32.92
N MET A 31 -31.61 29.07 -34.06
CA MET A 31 -30.53 28.26 -34.62
C MET A 31 -29.27 28.30 -33.72
N ILE A 32 -28.91 29.48 -33.22
CA ILE A 32 -27.80 29.65 -32.30
C ILE A 32 -28.07 28.89 -30.99
N TYR A 33 -29.26 29.06 -30.40
CA TYR A 33 -29.62 28.31 -29.18
C TYR A 33 -29.60 26.78 -29.39
N PHE A 34 -30.06 26.32 -30.55
CA PHE A 34 -30.03 24.90 -30.90
C PHE A 34 -28.60 24.37 -31.04
N LEU A 35 -27.69 25.14 -31.65
CA LEU A 35 -26.27 24.78 -31.74
C LEU A 35 -25.57 24.77 -30.39
N ILE A 36 -25.88 25.75 -29.54
CA ILE A 36 -25.36 25.76 -28.14
C ILE A 36 -25.85 24.52 -27.35
N LEU A 37 -27.14 24.16 -27.52
CA LEU A 37 -27.69 22.98 -26.86
C LEU A 37 -27.00 21.70 -27.33
N ILE A 38 -26.81 21.51 -28.64
CA ILE A 38 -26.10 20.35 -29.22
C ILE A 38 -24.66 20.28 -28.70
N MET A 39 -23.97 21.43 -28.69
CA MET A 39 -22.60 21.52 -28.21
C MET A 39 -22.51 21.17 -26.70
N SER A 40 -23.48 21.65 -25.91
CA SER A 40 -23.55 21.34 -24.48
C SER A 40 -23.80 19.83 -24.24
N ILE A 41 -24.71 19.23 -25.00
CA ILE A 41 -24.97 17.77 -24.94
C ILE A 41 -23.71 17.00 -25.36
N GLY A 42 -23.04 17.41 -26.43
CA GLY A 42 -21.81 16.79 -26.91
C GLY A 42 -20.67 16.86 -25.87
N LEU A 43 -20.47 18.02 -25.26
CA LEU A 43 -19.47 18.21 -24.20
C LEU A 43 -19.78 17.36 -22.95
N ASN A 44 -21.05 17.32 -22.53
CA ASN A 44 -21.45 16.48 -21.41
C ASN A 44 -21.27 15.00 -21.74
N SER A 45 -21.68 14.54 -22.92
CA SER A 45 -21.48 13.15 -23.36
C SER A 45 -20.00 12.79 -23.43
N PHE A 46 -19.17 13.66 -23.97
CA PHE A 46 -17.71 13.47 -23.99
C PHE A 46 -17.12 13.40 -22.58
N TYR A 47 -17.57 14.28 -21.68
CA TYR A 47 -17.12 14.25 -20.29
C TYR A 47 -17.55 12.96 -19.59
N VAL A 48 -18.78 12.52 -19.76
CA VAL A 48 -19.31 11.26 -19.22
C VAL A 48 -18.51 10.08 -19.75
N VAL A 49 -18.35 9.95 -21.09
CA VAL A 49 -17.58 8.87 -21.69
C VAL A 49 -16.13 8.87 -21.20
N ARG A 50 -15.48 10.05 -21.11
CA ARG A 50 -14.12 10.15 -20.58
C ARG A 50 -14.03 9.76 -19.11
N THR A 51 -15.05 10.04 -18.31
CA THR A 51 -15.11 9.69 -16.89
C THR A 51 -15.36 8.19 -16.72
N PHE A 52 -16.20 7.58 -17.54
CA PHE A 52 -16.45 6.13 -17.50
C PHE A 52 -15.30 5.30 -18.10
N ASN A 53 -14.56 5.84 -19.09
CA ASN A 53 -13.37 5.15 -19.64
C ASN A 53 -12.13 5.26 -18.74
N LYS A 54 -12.09 6.25 -17.84
CA LYS A 54 -11.19 6.21 -16.68
C LYS A 54 -11.96 5.46 -15.62
N ASN A 55 -11.53 4.24 -15.30
CA ASN A 55 -12.12 3.44 -14.25
C ASN A 55 -12.42 4.36 -13.04
N PRO A 56 -13.68 4.71 -12.74
CA PRO A 56 -13.96 5.66 -11.65
C PRO A 56 -13.50 5.10 -10.30
N PHE A 57 -13.19 3.81 -10.25
CA PHE A 57 -12.62 3.12 -9.09
C PHE A 57 -11.08 3.19 -9.01
N GLU A 58 -10.36 3.50 -10.12
CA GLU A 58 -8.92 3.76 -10.06
C GLU A 58 -8.56 5.08 -9.38
N SER A 59 -9.45 6.06 -9.43
CA SER A 59 -9.25 7.34 -8.73
C SER A 59 -9.77 7.33 -7.28
N ILE A 60 -10.52 6.31 -6.89
CA ILE A 60 -10.86 6.03 -5.50
C ILE A 60 -9.75 5.11 -4.94
N ALA A 61 -8.56 5.65 -4.81
CA ALA A 61 -7.47 5.09 -3.97
C ALA A 61 -7.85 5.03 -2.47
N ILE A 62 -9.14 4.95 -2.15
CA ILE A 62 -9.69 4.75 -0.81
C ILE A 62 -9.76 3.26 -0.47
N PHE A 63 -9.75 2.38 -1.46
CA PHE A 63 -9.46 0.97 -1.23
C PHE A 63 -7.94 0.79 -1.23
N HIS A 64 -7.29 1.33 -0.20
CA HIS A 64 -6.03 0.76 0.23
C HIS A 64 -6.35 -0.70 0.50
N GLU A 65 -5.81 -1.60 -0.30
CA GLU A 65 -5.84 -3.02 0.05
C GLU A 65 -5.34 -3.14 1.48
N THR A 66 -6.22 -3.58 2.37
CA THR A 66 -5.83 -3.80 3.76
C THR A 66 -4.73 -4.86 3.75
N LYS A 67 -3.54 -4.48 4.18
CA LYS A 67 -2.41 -5.39 4.28
C LYS A 67 -2.44 -6.08 5.64
N ILE A 68 -2.20 -7.38 5.62
CA ILE A 68 -2.17 -8.22 6.82
C ILE A 68 -0.73 -8.38 7.26
N THR A 69 -0.43 -7.99 8.50
CA THR A 69 0.88 -8.22 9.12
C THR A 69 0.78 -9.29 10.19
N ALA A 70 1.57 -10.35 10.07
CA ALA A 70 1.71 -11.38 11.09
C ALA A 70 2.74 -10.92 12.13
N HIS A 71 2.27 -10.50 13.31
CA HIS A 71 3.10 -10.01 14.40
C HIS A 71 3.90 -11.13 15.03
N ARG A 72 5.25 -11.10 14.91
CA ARG A 72 6.20 -12.16 15.30
C ARG A 72 5.90 -13.50 14.60
N GLY A 73 5.43 -13.42 13.34
CA GLY A 73 4.85 -14.55 12.64
C GLY A 73 3.41 -14.84 13.09
N SER A 74 2.94 -16.04 12.84
CA SER A 74 1.59 -16.51 13.28
C SER A 74 1.56 -16.84 14.77
N SER A 75 1.96 -15.87 15.63
CA SER A 75 2.27 -16.05 17.06
C SER A 75 1.09 -16.49 17.94
N ILE A 76 -0.14 -16.50 17.42
CA ILE A 76 -1.32 -17.07 18.11
C ILE A 76 -1.35 -18.60 17.96
N LYS A 77 -0.77 -19.16 16.89
CA LYS A 77 -0.86 -20.59 16.55
C LYS A 77 0.48 -21.32 16.61
N ALA A 78 1.59 -20.59 16.67
CA ALA A 78 2.94 -21.13 16.77
C ALA A 78 3.80 -20.25 17.68
N PRO A 79 4.93 -20.73 18.24
CA PRO A 79 5.81 -19.93 19.10
C PRO A 79 6.35 -18.71 18.36
N GLU A 80 6.19 -17.52 18.97
CA GLU A 80 6.61 -16.25 18.39
C GLU A 80 8.07 -16.24 17.94
N ASN A 81 8.36 -15.53 16.84
CA ASN A 81 9.73 -15.32 16.35
C ASN A 81 10.50 -16.63 16.04
N THR A 82 9.80 -17.69 15.65
CA THR A 82 10.40 -18.96 15.21
C THR A 82 10.08 -19.24 13.74
N MET A 83 10.82 -20.21 13.17
CA MET A 83 10.54 -20.61 11.78
C MET A 83 9.14 -21.20 11.63
N ALA A 84 8.65 -21.98 12.60
CA ALA A 84 7.29 -22.50 12.59
C ALA A 84 6.22 -21.39 12.50
N ALA A 85 6.40 -20.27 13.23
CA ALA A 85 5.48 -19.14 13.15
C ALA A 85 5.55 -18.41 11.80
N PHE A 86 6.73 -18.32 11.17
CA PHE A 86 6.92 -17.70 9.88
C PHE A 86 6.40 -18.56 8.73
N GLU A 87 6.61 -19.87 8.80
CA GLU A 87 6.04 -20.83 7.84
C GLU A 87 4.52 -20.76 7.84
N LEU A 88 3.90 -20.77 8.99
CA LEU A 88 2.46 -20.66 9.14
C LEU A 88 1.93 -19.28 8.68
N ALA A 89 2.69 -18.20 8.87
CA ALA A 89 2.33 -16.88 8.34
C ALA A 89 2.32 -16.86 6.80
N VAL A 90 3.31 -17.47 6.17
CA VAL A 90 3.39 -17.64 4.71
C VAL A 90 2.23 -18.49 4.20
N GLU A 91 1.93 -19.62 4.87
CA GLU A 91 0.80 -20.50 4.51
C GLU A 91 -0.55 -19.76 4.59
N ASN A 92 -0.71 -18.86 5.56
CA ASN A 92 -1.88 -18.01 5.70
C ASN A 92 -1.89 -16.79 4.74
N MET A 93 -0.93 -16.71 3.81
CA MET A 93 -0.83 -15.66 2.78
C MET A 93 -0.82 -14.24 3.36
N THR A 94 -0.08 -14.02 4.47
CA THR A 94 0.10 -12.68 5.02
C THR A 94 0.95 -11.82 4.10
N ASP A 95 0.63 -10.52 3.99
CA ASP A 95 1.41 -9.58 3.17
C ASP A 95 2.78 -9.27 3.80
N PHE A 96 2.79 -9.16 5.13
CA PHE A 96 3.97 -8.84 5.91
C PHE A 96 4.13 -9.80 7.09
N ILE A 97 5.35 -10.15 7.38
CA ILE A 97 5.76 -10.79 8.64
C ILE A 97 6.56 -9.76 9.42
N GLU A 98 6.08 -9.45 10.62
CA GLU A 98 6.84 -8.62 11.55
C GLU A 98 7.71 -9.53 12.42
N LEU A 99 8.92 -9.07 12.74
CA LEU A 99 9.88 -9.80 13.54
C LEU A 99 10.84 -8.86 14.28
N ASP A 100 11.40 -9.35 15.38
CA ASP A 100 12.24 -8.60 16.30
C ASP A 100 13.71 -9.04 16.19
N VAL A 101 14.63 -8.14 15.87
CA VAL A 101 16.05 -8.45 15.72
C VAL A 101 16.87 -7.96 16.91
N GLN A 102 17.73 -8.84 17.43
CA GLN A 102 18.77 -8.53 18.40
C GLN A 102 20.13 -9.08 17.95
N LEU A 103 21.21 -8.56 18.50
CA LEU A 103 22.56 -9.09 18.26
C LEU A 103 23.02 -10.00 19.41
N THR A 104 23.61 -11.12 19.03
CA THR A 104 24.35 -12.02 19.93
C THR A 104 25.68 -11.41 20.34
N SER A 105 26.40 -12.04 21.29
CA SER A 105 27.75 -11.60 21.71
C SER A 105 28.77 -11.64 20.58
N ASP A 106 28.57 -12.49 19.59
CA ASP A 106 29.41 -12.59 18.38
C ASP A 106 28.81 -11.82 17.18
N ASN A 107 27.90 -10.86 17.46
CA ASN A 107 27.31 -9.93 16.49
C ASN A 107 26.50 -10.60 15.36
N VAL A 108 25.92 -11.75 15.60
CA VAL A 108 24.97 -12.38 14.66
C VAL A 108 23.56 -11.85 14.93
N PRO A 109 22.85 -11.31 13.94
CA PRO A 109 21.44 -10.92 14.07
C PRO A 109 20.56 -12.15 14.26
N VAL A 110 19.86 -12.25 15.40
CA VAL A 110 18.90 -13.34 15.74
C VAL A 110 17.52 -12.76 15.98
N ILE A 111 16.50 -13.61 15.84
CA ILE A 111 15.11 -13.20 15.97
C ILE A 111 14.64 -13.49 17.40
N MET A 112 14.48 -12.43 18.19
CA MET A 112 14.07 -12.52 19.59
C MET A 112 13.50 -11.18 20.05
N HIS A 113 12.30 -11.21 20.67
CA HIS A 113 11.65 -9.99 21.19
C HIS A 113 12.31 -9.49 22.48
N ASP A 114 12.38 -10.34 23.48
CA ASP A 114 12.88 -9.96 24.79
C ASP A 114 14.41 -9.92 24.81
N ARG A 115 15.00 -9.02 25.57
CA ARG A 115 16.46 -9.03 25.83
C ARG A 115 16.88 -10.30 26.59
N SER A 116 16.00 -10.83 27.45
CA SER A 116 16.20 -12.06 28.19
C SER A 116 15.62 -13.24 27.41
N LEU A 117 16.37 -14.33 27.37
CA LEU A 117 15.95 -15.60 26.75
C LEU A 117 14.95 -16.39 27.61
N TYR A 118 14.74 -15.97 28.89
CA TYR A 118 14.05 -16.78 29.89
C TYR A 118 12.61 -17.14 29.52
N ARG A 119 11.81 -16.18 29.03
CA ARG A 119 10.39 -16.38 28.77
C ARG A 119 10.10 -17.45 27.71
N THR A 120 10.92 -17.48 26.67
CA THR A 120 10.69 -18.37 25.51
C THR A 120 11.56 -19.63 25.54
N THR A 121 12.70 -19.61 26.25
CA THR A 121 13.63 -20.78 26.28
C THR A 121 13.90 -21.32 27.68
N GLY A 122 13.43 -20.65 28.73
CA GLY A 122 13.73 -21.04 30.12
C GLY A 122 15.15 -20.71 30.59
N VAL A 123 16.02 -20.18 29.71
CA VAL A 123 17.42 -19.90 30.02
C VAL A 123 17.60 -18.49 30.58
N ASN A 124 18.15 -18.38 31.79
CA ASN A 124 18.40 -17.09 32.45
C ASN A 124 19.70 -16.45 31.96
N ALA A 125 19.64 -15.88 30.72
CA ALA A 125 20.70 -15.14 30.09
C ALA A 125 20.09 -14.09 29.15
N LYS A 126 20.91 -13.09 28.75
CA LYS A 126 20.52 -12.14 27.71
C LYS A 126 21.02 -12.62 26.34
N VAL A 127 20.33 -12.21 25.27
CA VAL A 127 20.78 -12.47 23.89
C VAL A 127 22.21 -12.00 23.66
N SER A 128 22.58 -10.79 24.14
CA SER A 128 23.90 -10.22 23.99
C SER A 128 25.02 -10.88 24.82
N GLU A 129 24.69 -11.82 25.69
CA GLU A 129 25.65 -12.52 26.54
C GLU A 129 26.09 -13.87 25.94
N LEU A 130 25.33 -14.42 24.97
CA LEU A 130 25.59 -15.69 24.32
C LEU A 130 25.96 -15.54 22.85
N THR A 131 26.78 -16.45 22.35
CA THR A 131 27.05 -16.59 20.93
C THR A 131 25.85 -17.18 20.19
N TYR A 132 25.79 -16.98 18.88
CA TYR A 132 24.72 -17.57 18.07
C TYR A 132 24.69 -19.11 18.20
N SER A 133 25.85 -19.75 18.21
CA SER A 133 25.94 -21.21 18.38
C SER A 133 25.31 -21.68 19.69
N GLN A 134 25.50 -20.93 20.78
CA GLN A 134 24.88 -21.26 22.08
C GLN A 134 23.35 -21.03 22.05
N ILE A 135 22.89 -19.93 21.46
CA ILE A 135 21.47 -19.62 21.34
C ILE A 135 20.74 -20.65 20.44
N ARG A 136 21.41 -21.12 19.39
CA ARG A 136 20.86 -22.12 18.46
C ARG A 136 20.59 -23.48 19.12
N GLU A 137 21.23 -23.82 20.22
CA GLU A 137 20.96 -25.06 20.98
C GLU A 137 19.70 -24.97 21.85
N LEU A 138 19.20 -23.76 22.15
CA LEU A 138 18.07 -23.57 23.03
C LEU A 138 16.76 -24.00 22.34
N ASP A 139 15.79 -24.41 23.18
CA ASP A 139 14.43 -24.74 22.75
C ASP A 139 13.54 -23.50 22.93
N ALA A 140 13.10 -22.95 21.82
CA ALA A 140 12.23 -21.77 21.76
C ALA A 140 10.77 -22.12 21.43
N GLY A 141 10.40 -23.41 21.49
CA GLY A 141 9.07 -23.88 21.13
C GLY A 141 8.28 -24.53 22.27
N SER A 142 8.94 -25.26 23.17
CA SER A 142 8.28 -26.04 24.23
C SER A 142 7.44 -25.18 25.19
N TYR A 143 7.75 -23.90 25.36
CA TYR A 143 6.96 -22.98 26.20
C TYR A 143 5.56 -22.74 25.64
N PHE A 144 5.40 -22.84 24.31
CA PHE A 144 4.15 -22.60 23.58
C PHE A 144 3.31 -23.87 23.52
N GLY A 145 3.94 -25.02 23.19
CA GLY A 145 3.28 -26.31 23.09
C GLY A 145 4.26 -27.44 22.84
N LYS A 146 3.90 -28.65 23.29
CA LYS A 146 4.76 -29.83 23.14
C LYS A 146 5.04 -30.20 21.68
N GLU A 147 4.13 -29.87 20.78
CA GLU A 147 4.24 -30.05 19.32
C GLU A 147 5.36 -29.24 18.70
N PHE A 148 5.78 -28.16 19.37
CA PHE A 148 6.87 -27.28 18.95
C PHE A 148 8.18 -27.54 19.70
N ALA A 149 8.25 -28.63 20.48
CA ALA A 149 9.47 -28.96 21.23
C ALA A 149 10.67 -29.12 20.28
N GLY A 150 11.76 -28.42 20.60
CA GLY A 150 12.97 -28.42 19.78
C GLY A 150 13.02 -27.32 18.73
N GLU A 151 11.98 -26.48 18.58
CA GLU A 151 12.01 -25.31 17.73
C GLU A 151 13.13 -24.36 18.19
N LYS A 152 13.84 -23.75 17.23
CA LYS A 152 15.06 -22.99 17.50
C LYS A 152 14.85 -21.49 17.34
N VAL A 153 15.68 -20.69 18.03
CA VAL A 153 15.81 -19.26 17.74
C VAL A 153 16.50 -19.11 16.38
N PRO A 154 15.84 -18.55 15.36
CA PRO A 154 16.44 -18.41 14.04
C PRO A 154 17.36 -17.19 13.97
N SER A 155 18.34 -17.23 13.06
CA SER A 155 19.04 -16.02 12.61
C SER A 155 18.20 -15.24 11.61
N LEU A 156 18.46 -13.94 11.48
CA LEU A 156 17.86 -13.12 10.43
C LEU A 156 18.20 -13.67 9.03
N GLU A 157 19.41 -14.20 8.86
CA GLU A 157 19.83 -14.79 7.59
C GLU A 157 18.96 -15.99 7.17
N GLU A 158 18.59 -16.87 8.12
CA GLU A 158 17.70 -17.99 7.87
C GLU A 158 16.30 -17.49 7.45
N VAL A 159 15.78 -16.48 8.15
CA VAL A 159 14.45 -15.92 7.84
C VAL A 159 14.44 -15.22 6.47
N LEU A 160 15.42 -14.35 6.17
CA LEU A 160 15.53 -13.70 4.87
C LEU A 160 15.55 -14.72 3.71
N ARG A 161 16.32 -15.78 3.87
CA ARG A 161 16.41 -16.86 2.89
C ARG A 161 15.08 -17.59 2.68
N PHE A 162 14.32 -17.79 3.76
CA PHE A 162 13.03 -18.48 3.73
C PHE A 162 11.92 -17.63 3.12
N VAL A 163 11.82 -16.33 3.51
CA VAL A 163 10.69 -15.46 3.12
C VAL A 163 10.84 -14.83 1.73
N LYS A 164 12.05 -14.82 1.16
CA LYS A 164 12.32 -14.22 -0.16
C LYS A 164 11.31 -14.70 -1.21
N GLY A 165 10.59 -13.73 -1.81
CA GLY A 165 9.56 -13.99 -2.81
C GLY A 165 8.25 -14.59 -2.29
N LYS A 166 8.05 -14.69 -0.97
CA LYS A 166 6.84 -15.25 -0.36
C LYS A 166 6.07 -14.23 0.48
N ALA A 167 6.75 -13.39 1.25
CA ALA A 167 6.18 -12.33 2.06
C ALA A 167 7.18 -11.20 2.22
N ARG A 168 6.70 -10.00 2.58
CA ARG A 168 7.55 -8.88 2.99
C ARG A 168 7.84 -8.95 4.47
N LEU A 169 8.90 -8.24 4.89
CA LEU A 169 9.29 -8.17 6.30
C LEU A 169 9.10 -6.76 6.87
N ASN A 170 8.63 -6.70 8.11
CA ASN A 170 8.72 -5.54 8.98
C ASN A 170 9.70 -5.88 10.10
N ILE A 171 10.91 -5.33 10.06
CA ILE A 171 12.01 -5.69 10.95
C ILE A 171 12.14 -4.65 12.07
N GLU A 172 11.82 -5.04 13.31
CA GLU A 172 12.02 -4.20 14.48
C GLU A 172 13.41 -4.44 15.10
N LEU A 173 14.16 -3.36 15.33
CA LEU A 173 15.48 -3.42 15.95
C LEU A 173 15.37 -3.24 17.47
N LYS A 174 15.67 -4.28 18.24
CA LYS A 174 15.54 -4.30 19.72
C LYS A 174 16.85 -4.04 20.47
N SER A 175 17.99 -3.99 19.79
CA SER A 175 19.31 -3.86 20.43
C SER A 175 19.57 -2.48 21.02
N GLY A 176 20.46 -2.41 22.02
CA GLY A 176 20.87 -1.15 22.66
C GLY A 176 21.70 -0.23 21.76
N ASP A 177 22.55 -0.79 20.87
CA ASP A 177 23.21 -0.05 19.79
C ASP A 177 22.43 -0.24 18.49
N THR A 178 21.48 0.68 18.27
CA THR A 178 20.59 0.61 17.11
C THR A 178 21.30 0.89 15.79
N VAL A 179 22.35 1.72 15.78
CA VAL A 179 23.12 2.05 14.56
C VAL A 179 23.89 0.83 14.09
N TYR A 180 24.66 0.21 14.96
CA TYR A 180 25.44 -0.98 14.62
C TYR A 180 24.55 -2.17 14.23
N THR A 181 23.42 -2.34 14.91
CA THR A 181 22.43 -3.38 14.56
C THR A 181 21.81 -3.09 13.19
N ALA A 182 21.47 -1.83 12.89
CA ALA A 182 20.92 -1.43 11.60
C ALA A 182 21.91 -1.72 10.46
N ASP A 183 23.20 -1.45 10.64
CA ASP A 183 24.23 -1.74 9.65
C ASP A 183 24.30 -3.25 9.36
N LYS A 184 24.31 -4.10 10.40
CA LYS A 184 24.32 -5.55 10.24
C LYS A 184 23.08 -6.11 9.55
N VAL A 185 21.92 -5.56 9.87
CA VAL A 185 20.64 -5.92 9.22
C VAL A 185 20.66 -5.47 7.75
N ALA A 186 21.10 -4.23 7.47
CA ALA A 186 21.19 -3.70 6.11
C ALA A 186 22.17 -4.50 5.24
N GLU A 187 23.34 -4.91 5.78
CA GLU A 187 24.28 -5.81 5.09
C GLU A 187 23.59 -7.11 4.64
N LEU A 188 22.79 -7.74 5.51
CA LEU A 188 22.06 -8.98 5.18
C LEU A 188 20.95 -8.74 4.17
N ILE A 189 20.16 -7.67 4.31
CA ILE A 189 19.11 -7.30 3.36
C ILE A 189 19.69 -7.11 1.96
N GLN A 190 20.84 -6.41 1.84
CA GLN A 190 21.55 -6.23 0.59
C GLN A 190 22.08 -7.55 0.03
N LYS A 191 22.70 -8.37 0.88
CA LYS A 191 23.24 -9.70 0.50
C LYS A 191 22.18 -10.60 -0.11
N TYR A 192 20.94 -10.51 0.38
CA TYR A 192 19.81 -11.32 -0.10
C TYR A 192 18.95 -10.62 -1.14
N ASP A 193 19.30 -9.38 -1.57
CA ASP A 193 18.55 -8.59 -2.56
C ASP A 193 17.07 -8.44 -2.17
N MET A 194 16.83 -7.98 -0.92
CA MET A 194 15.49 -7.82 -0.33
C MET A 194 15.17 -6.36 0.06
N GLN A 195 15.87 -5.37 -0.49
CA GLN A 195 15.69 -3.95 -0.14
C GLN A 195 14.29 -3.41 -0.43
N ASN A 196 13.56 -4.06 -1.35
CA ASN A 196 12.19 -3.69 -1.70
C ASN A 196 11.13 -4.49 -0.91
N ASP A 197 11.56 -5.45 -0.11
CA ASP A 197 10.70 -6.39 0.62
C ASP A 197 10.86 -6.26 2.15
N CYS A 198 11.68 -5.29 2.62
CA CYS A 198 11.91 -5.03 4.04
C CYS A 198 11.67 -3.55 4.38
#